data_d21025ed4aa6a0462119310f5c4e640b
#
_entry.id   d21025ed4aa6a0462119310f5c4e640b
#
_cell.length_a   1.000
_cell.length_b   1.000
_cell.length_c   1.000
_cell.angle_alpha   90.00
_cell.angle_beta   90.00
_cell.angle_gamma   90.00
#
_symmetry.space_group_name_H-M   'P 1'
#
loop_
_entity.id
_entity.type
_entity.pdbx_description
1 polymer ?
#
loop_
_entity_poly.entity_id
_entity_poly.type
_entity_poly.pdbx_seq_one_letter_code
_entity_poly.pdbx_strand_id
1 'polypeptide(L)'
;MKQFNDDNFVLETEVAQDLFHNHAAKMPIIDYHCHLIPEMVAKDHKFKSITELWLGGDHYKWRAMRTNGIDERYCTGTDTSDWEKFEKWAETVPYTFRNPLYHWTHLELKSAFGITKTLSPATAREIFDECNEKLKQPEFSARGLMRHYNVECVCTTDDPVDDLHNHIEYAKSKAANDPMMIPAWRPDKAMNIEKPDFADYVHTLEQASGVTITKFEDMVDALQKRHDFFAANGCKLSDHGIEEFYDEDYTDSQIETIFEKAMRRQQLSILEIRQYKNCFLTRMAEMDAEADWTQQFHYGAIRDNNTKMFNQLGPDTGFDSIGEFNTARAMSKFLNKLNMEGKLTRTILYCLNPCANEVIATMLGNFQDGSCPGKIQFGSGWWFNDQMDGMVKQLNSLSVLGLLSRFVGMLTDSRSFLSYPRHEYFRRILCNLLGNDVEKGLLPNDHEVLSRMVEDISYNNAKNYFKFY
;
A
#
# COMPACT_ATOMS: atom_id res chain seq x y z
N MET A 1 -18.54 -28.60 13.01
CA MET A 1 -18.37 -27.53 11.99
C MET A 1 -17.73 -26.38 12.71
N LYS A 2 -16.64 -25.80 12.17
CA LYS A 2 -16.02 -24.60 12.77
C LYS A 2 -17.00 -23.43 12.73
N GLN A 3 -17.02 -22.62 13.78
CA GLN A 3 -17.80 -21.39 13.80
C GLN A 3 -17.11 -20.35 12.90
N PHE A 4 -17.91 -19.53 12.20
CA PHE A 4 -17.37 -18.45 11.38
C PHE A 4 -16.66 -17.41 12.27
N ASN A 5 -15.47 -16.99 11.87
CA ASN A 5 -14.67 -15.98 12.54
C ASN A 5 -14.42 -16.27 14.04
N ASP A 6 -14.23 -17.55 14.39
CA ASP A 6 -13.76 -17.95 15.72
C ASP A 6 -12.29 -17.56 15.93
N ASP A 7 -11.72 -17.87 17.10
CA ASP A 7 -10.34 -17.49 17.40
C ASP A 7 -9.33 -18.21 16.50
N ASN A 8 -9.69 -19.37 15.95
CA ASN A 8 -8.91 -20.15 15.00
C ASN A 8 -9.35 -19.93 13.55
N PHE A 9 -9.98 -18.81 13.24
CA PHE A 9 -10.37 -18.46 11.87
C PHE A 9 -9.14 -18.55 10.94
N VAL A 10 -9.30 -19.24 9.80
CA VAL A 10 -8.24 -19.61 8.83
C VAL A 10 -7.29 -20.71 9.33
N LEU A 11 -7.01 -20.82 10.62
CA LEU A 11 -6.02 -21.74 11.19
C LEU A 11 -6.56 -23.18 11.26
N GLU A 12 -5.98 -24.09 10.50
CA GLU A 12 -6.51 -25.46 10.32
C GLU A 12 -5.85 -26.47 11.26
N THR A 13 -4.55 -26.28 11.61
CA THR A 13 -3.74 -27.22 12.37
C THR A 13 -3.32 -26.64 13.72
N GLU A 14 -2.96 -27.51 14.68
CA GLU A 14 -2.44 -27.09 15.98
C GLU A 14 -1.15 -26.27 15.84
N VAL A 15 -0.29 -26.65 14.89
CA VAL A 15 0.94 -25.89 14.59
C VAL A 15 0.60 -24.48 14.08
N ALA A 16 -0.37 -24.36 13.16
CA ALA A 16 -0.79 -23.05 12.67
C ALA A 16 -1.36 -22.17 13.78
N GLN A 17 -2.15 -22.75 14.69
CA GLN A 17 -2.74 -22.05 15.84
C GLN A 17 -1.65 -21.57 16.80
N ASP A 18 -0.68 -22.41 17.13
CA ASP A 18 0.43 -22.05 18.00
C ASP A 18 1.30 -20.94 17.38
N LEU A 19 1.71 -21.08 16.13
CA LEU A 19 2.49 -20.08 15.40
C LEU A 19 1.78 -18.71 15.36
N PHE A 20 0.45 -18.73 15.20
CA PHE A 20 -0.29 -17.49 15.18
C PHE A 20 -0.46 -16.89 16.58
N HIS A 21 -1.08 -17.63 17.53
CA HIS A 21 -1.45 -17.07 18.83
C HIS A 21 -0.26 -16.75 19.72
N ASN A 22 0.79 -17.57 19.67
CA ASN A 22 1.93 -17.43 20.55
C ASN A 22 3.06 -16.56 19.96
N HIS A 23 3.10 -16.38 18.63
CA HIS A 23 4.17 -15.68 17.93
C HIS A 23 3.65 -14.53 17.05
N ALA A 24 3.09 -14.82 15.88
CA ALA A 24 2.78 -13.80 14.88
C ALA A 24 1.80 -12.71 15.37
N ALA A 25 0.77 -13.09 16.13
CA ALA A 25 -0.24 -12.14 16.64
C ALA A 25 0.33 -11.14 17.66
N LYS A 26 1.44 -11.49 18.34
CA LYS A 26 2.08 -10.63 19.35
C LYS A 26 3.02 -9.58 18.74
N MET A 27 3.39 -9.75 17.47
CA MET A 27 4.30 -8.83 16.79
C MET A 27 3.64 -7.47 16.56
N PRO A 28 4.38 -6.37 16.75
CA PRO A 28 3.92 -5.04 16.35
C PRO A 28 3.64 -4.96 14.85
N ILE A 29 3.04 -3.86 14.42
CA ILE A 29 2.79 -3.57 13.02
C ILE A 29 3.72 -2.44 12.56
N ILE A 30 4.47 -2.69 11.50
CA ILE A 30 5.10 -1.68 10.66
C ILE A 30 4.31 -1.66 9.35
N ASP A 31 3.47 -0.64 9.19
CA ASP A 31 2.69 -0.43 7.97
C ASP A 31 3.46 0.50 7.03
N TYR A 32 4.41 -0.08 6.31
CA TYR A 32 5.40 0.65 5.52
C TYR A 32 4.87 1.23 4.20
N HIS A 33 3.58 1.07 3.93
CA HIS A 33 2.87 1.77 2.87
C HIS A 33 1.36 1.83 3.18
N CYS A 34 0.85 3.04 3.34
CA CYS A 34 -0.58 3.31 3.52
C CYS A 34 -0.95 4.67 2.92
N HIS A 35 -2.25 4.91 2.82
CA HIS A 35 -2.83 6.18 2.36
C HIS A 35 -3.58 6.92 3.49
N LEU A 36 -3.18 6.71 4.73
CA LEU A 36 -3.75 7.46 5.85
C LEU A 36 -3.48 8.95 5.68
N ILE A 37 -4.48 9.76 6.01
CA ILE A 37 -4.36 11.22 5.96
C ILE A 37 -3.50 11.68 7.13
N PRO A 38 -2.31 12.29 6.91
CA PRO A 38 -1.39 12.67 7.99
C PRO A 38 -2.01 13.59 9.03
N GLU A 39 -2.91 14.49 8.62
CA GLU A 39 -3.64 15.38 9.53
C GLU A 39 -4.49 14.61 10.56
N MET A 40 -5.13 13.50 10.15
CA MET A 40 -5.94 12.68 11.06
C MET A 40 -5.09 12.05 12.17
N VAL A 41 -3.87 11.61 11.85
CA VAL A 41 -2.92 11.08 12.83
C VAL A 41 -2.40 12.20 13.71
N ALA A 42 -1.96 13.32 13.13
CA ALA A 42 -1.37 14.45 13.85
C ALA A 42 -2.35 15.08 14.85
N LYS A 43 -3.61 15.24 14.46
CA LYS A 43 -4.67 15.85 15.29
C LYS A 43 -5.44 14.85 16.15
N ASP A 44 -5.08 13.56 16.10
CA ASP A 44 -5.80 12.48 16.80
C ASP A 44 -7.30 12.50 16.51
N HIS A 45 -7.63 12.41 15.22
CA HIS A 45 -8.99 12.56 14.70
C HIS A 45 -9.99 11.65 15.42
N LYS A 46 -11.14 12.22 15.78
CA LYS A 46 -12.28 11.51 16.38
C LYS A 46 -13.33 11.30 15.29
N PHE A 47 -13.60 10.06 15.00
CA PHE A 47 -14.57 9.68 13.95
C PHE A 47 -16.00 9.95 14.43
N LYS A 48 -16.79 10.56 13.54
CA LYS A 48 -18.20 10.89 13.82
C LYS A 48 -19.08 9.65 13.81
N SER A 49 -18.73 8.68 12.99
CA SER A 49 -19.49 7.45 12.79
C SER A 49 -18.64 6.32 12.22
N ILE A 50 -19.13 5.08 12.34
CA ILE A 50 -18.54 3.93 11.66
C ILE A 50 -18.58 4.09 10.12
N THR A 51 -19.55 4.83 9.59
CA THR A 51 -19.65 5.13 8.16
C THR A 51 -18.46 5.96 7.68
N GLU A 52 -18.11 7.04 8.40
CA GLU A 52 -16.92 7.83 8.09
C GLU A 52 -15.67 6.95 8.06
N LEU A 53 -15.50 6.12 9.08
CA LEU A 53 -14.32 5.27 9.27
C LEU A 53 -14.23 4.15 8.22
N TRP A 54 -15.37 3.62 7.76
CA TRP A 54 -15.43 2.48 6.84
C TRP A 54 -15.63 2.84 5.38
N LEU A 55 -16.48 3.85 5.10
CA LEU A 55 -16.90 4.19 3.75
C LEU A 55 -16.31 5.52 3.24
N GLY A 56 -15.58 6.24 4.09
CA GLY A 56 -15.04 7.57 3.74
C GLY A 56 -14.01 7.57 2.61
N GLY A 57 -13.38 6.43 2.30
CA GLY A 57 -12.35 6.34 1.25
C GLY A 57 -12.15 4.93 0.71
N ASP A 58 -13.05 3.99 0.99
CA ASP A 58 -12.88 2.58 0.63
C ASP A 58 -13.53 2.25 -0.71
N HIS A 59 -12.76 2.37 -1.78
CA HIS A 59 -13.21 2.05 -3.13
C HIS A 59 -13.52 0.55 -3.35
N TYR A 60 -13.05 -0.38 -2.50
CA TYR A 60 -13.45 -1.80 -2.54
C TYR A 60 -14.93 -1.95 -2.15
N LYS A 61 -15.34 -1.31 -1.04
CA LYS A 61 -16.72 -1.35 -0.56
C LYS A 61 -17.65 -0.65 -1.57
N TRP A 62 -17.27 0.51 -2.10
CA TRP A 62 -18.06 1.20 -3.13
C TRP A 62 -18.26 0.35 -4.38
N ARG A 63 -17.21 -0.36 -4.83
CA ARG A 63 -17.29 -1.27 -5.98
C ARG A 63 -18.28 -2.42 -5.73
N ALA A 64 -18.25 -3.01 -4.53
CA ALA A 64 -19.20 -4.06 -4.14
C ALA A 64 -20.63 -3.53 -4.06
N MET A 65 -20.85 -2.36 -3.47
CA MET A 65 -22.16 -1.71 -3.37
C MET A 65 -22.74 -1.45 -4.77
N ARG A 66 -21.98 -0.87 -5.69
CA ARG A 66 -22.41 -0.69 -7.09
C ARG A 66 -22.74 -2.01 -7.77
N THR A 67 -21.93 -3.04 -7.55
CA THR A 67 -22.20 -4.38 -8.11
C THR A 67 -23.52 -4.95 -7.56
N ASN A 68 -23.87 -4.63 -6.32
CA ASN A 68 -25.14 -5.00 -5.69
C ASN A 68 -26.32 -4.10 -6.11
N GLY A 69 -26.11 -3.16 -7.05
CA GLY A 69 -27.16 -2.27 -7.54
C GLY A 69 -27.47 -1.08 -6.63
N ILE A 70 -26.60 -0.74 -5.69
CA ILE A 70 -26.74 0.43 -4.82
C ILE A 70 -26.37 1.69 -5.61
N ASP A 71 -27.22 2.69 -5.54
CA ASP A 71 -27.05 3.98 -6.20
C ASP A 71 -25.80 4.71 -5.68
N GLU A 72 -25.13 5.44 -6.58
CA GLU A 72 -23.87 6.15 -6.31
C GLU A 72 -23.96 7.14 -5.14
N ARG A 73 -25.12 7.74 -4.92
CA ARG A 73 -25.34 8.67 -3.81
C ARG A 73 -25.07 8.05 -2.43
N TYR A 74 -25.22 6.72 -2.29
CA TYR A 74 -24.92 5.98 -1.06
C TYR A 74 -23.46 5.49 -1.00
N CYS A 75 -22.73 5.53 -2.12
CA CYS A 75 -21.32 5.20 -2.18
C CYS A 75 -20.47 6.44 -1.88
N THR A 76 -20.43 7.38 -2.80
CA THR A 76 -19.58 8.59 -2.74
C THR A 76 -20.37 9.90 -2.59
N GLY A 77 -21.71 9.89 -2.73
CA GLY A 77 -22.54 11.08 -2.64
C GLY A 77 -22.46 11.77 -1.27
N THR A 78 -22.80 13.06 -1.25
CA THR A 78 -22.75 13.89 -0.03
C THR A 78 -24.14 14.29 0.49
N ASP A 79 -25.20 13.86 -0.21
CA ASP A 79 -26.60 14.20 0.07
C ASP A 79 -27.35 13.13 0.89
N THR A 80 -26.63 12.12 1.38
CA THR A 80 -27.14 11.02 2.21
C THR A 80 -26.47 11.03 3.60
N SER A 81 -27.23 10.59 4.60
CA SER A 81 -26.72 10.45 5.97
C SER A 81 -25.78 9.25 6.13
N ASP A 82 -24.98 9.27 7.19
CA ASP A 82 -24.09 8.16 7.56
C ASP A 82 -24.88 6.87 7.80
N TRP A 83 -26.09 6.95 8.38
CA TRP A 83 -26.96 5.79 8.57
C TRP A 83 -27.43 5.22 7.23
N GLU A 84 -27.91 6.02 6.31
CA GLU A 84 -28.36 5.56 5.00
C GLU A 84 -27.25 4.83 4.24
N LYS A 85 -26.03 5.36 4.26
CA LYS A 85 -24.86 4.72 3.64
C LYS A 85 -24.52 3.38 4.34
N PHE A 86 -24.51 3.36 5.66
CA PHE A 86 -24.23 2.15 6.43
C PHE A 86 -25.28 1.07 6.20
N GLU A 87 -26.56 1.45 6.16
CA GLU A 87 -27.67 0.52 5.86
C GLU A 87 -27.47 -0.11 4.49
N LYS A 88 -27.08 0.67 3.47
CA LYS A 88 -26.79 0.15 2.11
C LYS A 88 -25.56 -0.76 2.07
N TRP A 89 -24.57 -0.47 2.89
CA TRP A 89 -23.45 -1.40 3.09
C TRP A 89 -23.92 -2.70 3.75
N ALA A 90 -24.72 -2.62 4.79
CA ALA A 90 -25.28 -3.78 5.47
C ALA A 90 -26.22 -4.64 4.56
N GLU A 91 -26.93 -4.00 3.61
CA GLU A 91 -27.66 -4.71 2.56
C GLU A 91 -26.72 -5.46 1.61
N THR A 92 -25.51 -4.93 1.38
CA THR A 92 -24.54 -5.50 0.45
C THR A 92 -23.75 -6.67 1.07
N VAL A 93 -23.41 -6.60 2.37
CA VAL A 93 -22.53 -7.56 3.04
C VAL A 93 -22.95 -9.03 2.84
N PRO A 94 -24.23 -9.44 2.96
CA PRO A 94 -24.64 -10.84 2.73
C PRO A 94 -24.32 -11.35 1.30
N TYR A 95 -24.25 -10.44 0.32
CA TYR A 95 -23.90 -10.79 -1.06
C TYR A 95 -22.39 -10.87 -1.30
N THR A 96 -21.56 -10.52 -0.30
CA THR A 96 -20.10 -10.61 -0.38
C THR A 96 -19.54 -11.96 0.07
N PHE A 97 -20.36 -13.03 0.19
CA PHE A 97 -19.88 -14.38 0.46
C PHE A 97 -18.85 -14.79 -0.59
N ARG A 98 -17.69 -15.33 -0.13
CA ARG A 98 -16.48 -15.62 -0.90
C ARG A 98 -15.68 -14.38 -1.37
N ASN A 99 -16.20 -13.16 -1.23
CA ASN A 99 -15.44 -11.95 -1.41
C ASN A 99 -14.67 -11.62 -0.10
N PRO A 100 -13.43 -11.12 -0.16
CA PRO A 100 -12.67 -10.78 1.05
C PRO A 100 -13.38 -9.77 1.96
N LEU A 101 -14.22 -8.91 1.41
CA LEU A 101 -15.00 -7.93 2.18
C LEU A 101 -15.87 -8.56 3.26
N TYR A 102 -16.34 -9.82 3.06
CA TYR A 102 -17.07 -10.53 4.10
C TYR A 102 -16.19 -10.86 5.31
N HIS A 103 -14.97 -11.34 5.05
CA HIS A 103 -13.99 -11.65 6.09
C HIS A 103 -13.52 -10.36 6.79
N TRP A 104 -13.12 -9.35 6.02
CA TRP A 104 -12.57 -8.10 6.59
C TRP A 104 -13.61 -7.36 7.42
N THR A 105 -14.84 -7.19 6.92
CA THR A 105 -15.94 -6.57 7.67
C THR A 105 -16.10 -7.18 9.06
N HIS A 106 -16.11 -8.51 9.14
CA HIS A 106 -16.33 -9.20 10.42
C HIS A 106 -15.08 -9.30 11.29
N LEU A 107 -13.88 -9.33 10.70
CA LEU A 107 -12.64 -9.19 11.45
C LEU A 107 -12.51 -7.79 12.07
N GLU A 108 -12.84 -6.75 11.31
CA GLU A 108 -12.82 -5.36 11.77
C GLU A 108 -13.85 -5.15 12.91
N LEU A 109 -15.08 -5.66 12.78
CA LEU A 109 -16.09 -5.63 13.84
C LEU A 109 -15.64 -6.36 15.10
N LYS A 110 -15.06 -7.55 14.95
CA LYS A 110 -14.61 -8.37 16.09
C LYS A 110 -13.39 -7.72 16.76
N SER A 111 -12.36 -7.37 16.00
CA SER A 111 -11.08 -6.95 16.56
C SER A 111 -11.14 -5.54 17.16
N ALA A 112 -11.81 -4.58 16.51
CA ALA A 112 -11.93 -3.22 17.02
C ALA A 112 -13.03 -3.07 18.06
N PHE A 113 -14.22 -3.64 17.77
CA PHE A 113 -15.42 -3.37 18.54
C PHE A 113 -15.90 -4.55 19.41
N GLY A 114 -15.25 -5.72 19.33
CA GLY A 114 -15.68 -6.92 20.05
C GLY A 114 -17.03 -7.47 19.56
N ILE A 115 -17.49 -7.06 18.38
CA ILE A 115 -18.78 -7.47 17.82
C ILE A 115 -18.60 -8.75 16.99
N THR A 116 -19.17 -9.85 17.44
CA THR A 116 -19.13 -11.16 16.76
C THR A 116 -20.38 -11.46 15.91
N LYS A 117 -21.39 -10.62 16.04
CA LYS A 117 -22.62 -10.71 15.25
C LYS A 117 -22.35 -10.35 13.80
N THR A 118 -22.90 -11.14 12.86
CA THR A 118 -22.73 -10.87 11.43
C THR A 118 -23.55 -9.66 10.99
N LEU A 119 -22.96 -8.80 10.15
CA LEU A 119 -23.64 -7.64 9.59
C LEU A 119 -24.60 -8.06 8.47
N SER A 120 -25.83 -7.62 8.61
CA SER A 120 -26.91 -7.83 7.66
C SER A 120 -27.98 -6.74 7.85
N PRO A 121 -29.00 -6.62 7.00
CA PRO A 121 -30.10 -5.68 7.23
C PRO A 121 -30.77 -5.85 8.59
N ALA A 122 -30.86 -7.09 9.09
CA ALA A 122 -31.52 -7.38 10.37
C ALA A 122 -30.70 -6.93 11.59
N THR A 123 -29.37 -6.81 11.47
CA THR A 123 -28.45 -6.46 12.56
C THR A 123 -27.85 -5.06 12.39
N ALA A 124 -28.09 -4.41 11.26
CA ALA A 124 -27.46 -3.16 10.87
C ALA A 124 -27.62 -2.05 11.93
N ARG A 125 -28.85 -1.83 12.41
CA ARG A 125 -29.11 -0.76 13.36
C ARG A 125 -28.39 -0.97 14.69
N GLU A 126 -28.45 -2.17 15.22
CA GLU A 126 -27.79 -2.52 16.47
C GLU A 126 -26.27 -2.34 16.37
N ILE A 127 -25.65 -2.85 15.29
CA ILE A 127 -24.20 -2.75 15.06
C ILE A 127 -23.78 -1.28 14.87
N PHE A 128 -24.55 -0.52 14.08
CA PHE A 128 -24.30 0.91 13.86
C PHE A 128 -24.30 1.70 15.17
N ASP A 129 -25.32 1.51 15.98
CA ASP A 129 -25.47 2.23 17.24
C ASP A 129 -24.37 1.82 18.25
N GLU A 130 -24.04 0.53 18.35
CA GLU A 130 -22.97 0.03 19.22
C GLU A 130 -21.59 0.56 18.81
N CYS A 131 -21.25 0.51 17.51
CA CYS A 131 -19.99 1.06 17.01
C CYS A 131 -19.90 2.56 17.32
N ASN A 132 -20.96 3.32 17.05
CA ASN A 132 -20.95 4.77 17.25
C ASN A 132 -20.87 5.17 18.73
N GLU A 133 -21.43 4.38 19.66
CA GLU A 133 -21.21 4.60 21.09
C GLU A 133 -19.76 4.37 21.48
N LYS A 134 -19.11 3.33 20.96
CA LYS A 134 -17.68 3.06 21.21
C LYS A 134 -16.78 4.15 20.62
N LEU A 135 -17.09 4.65 19.42
CA LEU A 135 -16.33 5.74 18.78
C LEU A 135 -16.29 7.06 19.55
N LYS A 136 -17.17 7.26 20.53
CA LYS A 136 -17.12 8.42 21.41
C LYS A 136 -15.99 8.35 22.44
N GLN A 137 -15.41 7.17 22.64
CA GLN A 137 -14.37 6.93 23.63
C GLN A 137 -12.99 7.28 23.05
N PRO A 138 -12.04 7.76 23.86
CA PRO A 138 -10.71 8.17 23.39
C PRO A 138 -9.92 7.05 22.71
N GLU A 139 -10.16 5.79 23.09
CA GLU A 139 -9.50 4.60 22.55
C GLU A 139 -9.83 4.35 21.07
N PHE A 140 -10.89 4.98 20.56
CA PHE A 140 -11.31 4.87 19.17
C PHE A 140 -10.97 6.10 18.33
N SER A 141 -10.13 7.00 18.82
CA SER A 141 -9.51 8.04 18.00
C SER A 141 -8.52 7.43 17.00
N ALA A 142 -8.05 8.20 16.02
CA ALA A 142 -7.07 7.74 15.04
C ALA A 142 -5.86 7.08 15.73
N ARG A 143 -5.21 7.76 16.68
CA ARG A 143 -4.07 7.20 17.42
C ARG A 143 -4.50 6.10 18.40
N GLY A 144 -5.70 6.21 18.95
CA GLY A 144 -6.28 5.17 19.82
C GLY A 144 -6.38 3.83 19.10
N LEU A 145 -6.93 3.81 17.88
CA LEU A 145 -7.00 2.61 17.03
C LEU A 145 -5.60 2.09 16.66
N MET A 146 -4.66 2.97 16.31
CA MET A 146 -3.29 2.57 16.01
C MET A 146 -2.63 1.87 17.24
N ARG A 147 -2.80 2.41 18.44
CA ARG A 147 -2.31 1.77 19.68
C ARG A 147 -3.02 0.45 19.95
N HIS A 148 -4.34 0.38 19.74
CA HIS A 148 -5.12 -0.85 19.90
C HIS A 148 -4.56 -2.01 19.07
N TYR A 149 -4.15 -1.72 17.84
CA TYR A 149 -3.55 -2.71 16.94
C TYR A 149 -2.03 -2.87 17.09
N ASN A 150 -1.42 -2.28 18.11
CA ASN A 150 0.03 -2.35 18.33
C ASN A 150 0.83 -1.86 17.13
N VAL A 151 0.38 -0.77 16.49
CA VAL A 151 1.09 -0.15 15.37
C VAL A 151 2.30 0.62 15.91
N GLU A 152 3.49 0.29 15.44
CA GLU A 152 4.74 0.95 15.81
C GLU A 152 5.11 2.06 14.82
N CYS A 153 4.83 1.84 13.53
CA CYS A 153 5.17 2.78 12.47
C CYS A 153 4.16 2.70 11.33
N VAL A 154 3.83 3.85 10.75
CA VAL A 154 3.12 3.97 9.48
C VAL A 154 3.91 4.86 8.53
N CYS A 155 3.95 4.48 7.24
CA CYS A 155 4.48 5.32 6.17
C CYS A 155 3.32 5.77 5.28
N THR A 156 3.11 7.07 5.26
CA THR A 156 2.07 7.71 4.45
C THR A 156 2.49 7.80 2.98
N THR A 157 1.69 8.41 2.13
CA THR A 157 2.02 8.60 0.72
C THR A 157 1.94 10.09 0.41
N ASP A 158 3.11 10.72 0.17
CA ASP A 158 3.23 12.17 0.16
C ASP A 158 3.86 12.67 -1.14
N ASP A 159 3.30 13.77 -1.67
CA ASP A 159 3.76 14.38 -2.91
C ASP A 159 5.01 15.26 -2.67
N PRO A 160 5.98 15.34 -3.60
CA PRO A 160 7.13 16.25 -3.50
C PRO A 160 6.82 17.68 -3.10
N VAL A 161 5.66 18.20 -3.43
CA VAL A 161 5.25 19.59 -3.09
C VAL A 161 4.67 19.73 -1.68
N ASP A 162 4.42 18.65 -0.97
CA ASP A 162 3.86 18.67 0.38
C ASP A 162 4.85 19.30 1.38
N ASP A 163 4.35 20.19 2.23
CA ASP A 163 5.16 20.87 3.23
C ASP A 163 5.49 20.00 4.46
N LEU A 164 4.94 18.79 4.53
CA LEU A 164 5.04 17.84 5.63
C LEU A 164 4.66 18.42 6.99
N HIS A 165 3.87 19.48 7.02
CA HIS A 165 3.49 20.18 8.25
C HIS A 165 2.98 19.22 9.33
N ASN A 166 2.05 18.31 8.97
CA ASN A 166 1.48 17.37 9.92
C ASN A 166 2.51 16.36 10.46
N HIS A 167 3.44 15.89 9.63
CA HIS A 167 4.53 15.01 10.06
C HIS A 167 5.45 15.72 11.05
N ILE A 168 5.85 16.96 10.73
CA ILE A 168 6.77 17.76 11.53
C ILE A 168 6.16 18.07 12.90
N GLU A 169 4.91 18.52 12.94
CA GLU A 169 4.22 18.85 14.20
C GLU A 169 3.96 17.60 15.04
N TYR A 170 3.57 16.51 14.41
CA TYR A 170 3.36 15.25 15.09
C TYR A 170 4.66 14.70 15.69
N ALA A 171 5.76 14.70 14.95
CA ALA A 171 7.05 14.22 15.45
C ALA A 171 7.52 14.97 16.70
N LYS A 172 7.20 16.28 16.81
CA LYS A 172 7.51 17.10 17.99
C LYS A 172 6.61 16.83 19.19
N SER A 173 5.35 16.45 18.95
CA SER A 173 4.30 16.42 19.98
C SER A 173 3.80 15.03 20.36
N LYS A 174 4.17 13.96 19.61
CA LYS A 174 3.69 12.60 19.86
C LYS A 174 4.13 12.08 21.25
N ALA A 175 3.26 11.33 21.90
CA ALA A 175 3.60 10.63 23.14
C ALA A 175 4.55 9.45 22.85
N ALA A 176 5.24 8.96 23.88
CA ALA A 176 6.22 7.88 23.73
C ALA A 176 5.62 6.56 23.21
N ASN A 177 4.34 6.32 23.50
CA ASN A 177 3.59 5.15 23.07
C ASN A 177 2.76 5.36 21.79
N ASP A 178 2.85 6.56 21.18
CA ASP A 178 2.23 6.81 19.88
C ASP A 178 3.12 6.27 18.76
N PRO A 179 2.54 5.74 17.65
CA PRO A 179 3.30 5.22 16.52
C PRO A 179 4.15 6.29 15.86
N MET A 180 5.19 5.90 15.16
CA MET A 180 5.87 6.79 14.23
C MET A 180 5.01 7.02 12.99
N MET A 181 5.04 8.23 12.45
CA MET A 181 4.46 8.57 11.15
C MET A 181 5.59 9.13 10.29
N ILE A 182 5.94 8.39 9.26
CA ILE A 182 7.05 8.67 8.35
C ILE A 182 6.48 9.05 6.99
N PRO A 183 6.91 10.18 6.37
CA PRO A 183 6.51 10.48 5.01
C PRO A 183 7.16 9.51 4.03
N ALA A 184 6.44 9.12 2.97
CA ALA A 184 7.00 8.40 1.84
C ALA A 184 6.94 9.26 0.57
N TRP A 185 8.05 9.28 -0.15
CA TRP A 185 8.23 10.08 -1.35
C TRP A 185 7.51 9.48 -2.56
N ARG A 186 6.48 10.17 -3.09
CA ARG A 186 5.73 9.70 -4.27
C ARG A 186 5.63 10.76 -5.37
N PRO A 187 6.58 10.81 -6.31
CA PRO A 187 6.68 11.84 -7.33
C PRO A 187 5.85 11.56 -8.60
N ASP A 188 4.76 10.81 -8.51
CA ASP A 188 3.98 10.35 -9.66
C ASP A 188 3.45 11.50 -10.52
N LYS A 189 3.08 12.65 -9.94
CA LYS A 189 2.60 13.80 -10.72
C LYS A 189 3.70 14.41 -11.58
N ALA A 190 4.96 14.41 -11.11
CA ALA A 190 6.10 14.84 -11.91
C ALA A 190 6.46 13.82 -13.01
N MET A 191 6.10 12.54 -12.84
CA MET A 191 6.32 11.49 -13.84
C MET A 191 5.26 11.52 -14.95
N ASN A 192 4.03 11.89 -14.64
CA ASN A 192 2.87 11.74 -15.55
C ASN A 192 2.79 12.91 -16.54
N ILE A 193 3.82 13.05 -17.38
CA ILE A 193 4.02 14.15 -18.34
C ILE A 193 2.89 14.30 -19.36
N GLU A 194 2.13 13.23 -19.62
CA GLU A 194 0.98 13.22 -20.53
C GLU A 194 -0.29 13.82 -19.94
N LYS A 195 -0.33 14.08 -18.63
CA LYS A 195 -1.52 14.60 -17.97
C LYS A 195 -1.69 16.10 -18.27
N PRO A 196 -2.94 16.59 -18.44
CA PRO A 196 -3.20 18.00 -18.79
C PRO A 196 -2.69 19.03 -17.77
N ASP A 197 -2.59 18.62 -16.50
CA ASP A 197 -2.16 19.42 -15.36
C ASP A 197 -0.66 19.37 -15.07
N PHE A 198 0.13 18.65 -15.89
CA PHE A 198 1.57 18.51 -15.70
C PHE A 198 2.29 19.86 -15.58
N ALA A 199 2.04 20.80 -16.50
CA ALA A 199 2.71 22.10 -16.47
C ALA A 199 2.33 22.92 -15.21
N ASP A 200 1.09 22.81 -14.74
CA ASP A 200 0.64 23.47 -13.50
C ASP A 200 1.33 22.84 -12.28
N TYR A 201 1.49 21.52 -12.29
CA TYR A 201 2.24 20.83 -11.25
C TYR A 201 3.72 21.26 -11.21
N VAL A 202 4.39 21.40 -12.35
CA VAL A 202 5.77 21.90 -12.41
C VAL A 202 5.88 23.30 -11.80
N HIS A 203 4.94 24.20 -12.05
CA HIS A 203 4.89 25.51 -11.40
C HIS A 203 4.67 25.42 -9.87
N THR A 204 3.87 24.46 -9.42
CA THR A 204 3.70 24.21 -7.98
C THR A 204 5.01 23.70 -7.35
N LEU A 205 5.71 22.82 -8.04
CA LEU A 205 7.02 22.31 -7.60
C LEU A 205 8.08 23.43 -7.57
N GLU A 206 8.07 24.34 -8.55
CA GLU A 206 8.92 25.53 -8.56
C GLU A 206 8.72 26.37 -7.29
N GLN A 207 7.46 26.61 -6.91
CA GLN A 207 7.12 27.35 -5.70
C GLN A 207 7.55 26.61 -4.43
N ALA A 208 7.28 25.30 -4.34
CA ALA A 208 7.60 24.49 -3.17
C ALA A 208 9.11 24.31 -2.96
N SER A 209 9.89 24.24 -4.04
CA SER A 209 11.34 24.08 -4.00
C SER A 209 12.10 25.41 -3.94
N GLY A 210 11.49 26.49 -4.47
CA GLY A 210 12.17 27.76 -4.71
C GLY A 210 13.27 27.69 -5.76
N VAL A 211 13.16 26.72 -6.69
CA VAL A 211 14.04 26.55 -7.85
C VAL A 211 13.25 26.99 -9.09
N THR A 212 13.80 27.93 -9.88
CA THR A 212 13.17 28.31 -11.16
C THR A 212 13.34 27.19 -12.17
N ILE A 213 12.24 26.67 -12.71
CA ILE A 213 12.22 25.52 -13.61
C ILE A 213 11.98 25.97 -15.03
N THR A 214 13.01 25.93 -15.87
CA THR A 214 12.97 26.31 -17.29
C THR A 214 13.23 25.13 -18.21
N LYS A 215 13.89 24.09 -17.73
CA LYS A 215 14.29 22.88 -18.43
C LYS A 215 14.15 21.65 -17.53
N PHE A 216 14.29 20.47 -18.09
CA PHE A 216 14.15 19.20 -17.35
C PHE A 216 15.13 19.10 -16.19
N GLU A 217 16.40 19.47 -16.38
CA GLU A 217 17.41 19.39 -15.31
C GLU A 217 17.07 20.32 -14.13
N ASP A 218 16.49 21.51 -14.38
CA ASP A 218 16.03 22.37 -13.27
C ASP A 218 14.91 21.71 -12.46
N MET A 219 14.04 20.91 -13.12
CA MET A 219 13.02 20.12 -12.41
C MET A 219 13.64 19.01 -11.59
N VAL A 220 14.67 18.34 -12.09
CA VAL A 220 15.44 17.34 -11.34
C VAL A 220 16.09 17.98 -10.11
N ASP A 221 16.71 19.15 -10.25
CA ASP A 221 17.29 19.91 -9.12
C ASP A 221 16.22 20.31 -8.08
N ALA A 222 15.04 20.71 -8.54
CA ALA A 222 13.91 21.02 -7.66
C ALA A 222 13.45 19.77 -6.89
N LEU A 223 13.34 18.64 -7.57
CA LEU A 223 12.98 17.34 -6.93
C LEU A 223 14.07 16.91 -5.97
N GLN A 224 15.37 17.02 -6.30
CA GLN A 224 16.46 16.72 -5.37
C GLN A 224 16.35 17.54 -4.08
N LYS A 225 16.12 18.84 -4.21
CA LYS A 225 15.94 19.72 -3.04
C LYS A 225 14.74 19.30 -2.18
N ARG A 226 13.64 18.87 -2.80
CA ARG A 226 12.49 18.35 -2.08
C ARG A 226 12.76 16.98 -1.47
N HIS A 227 13.49 16.10 -2.15
CA HIS A 227 13.93 14.81 -1.64
C HIS A 227 14.80 14.97 -0.38
N ASP A 228 15.75 15.92 -0.41
CA ASP A 228 16.56 16.27 0.76
C ASP A 228 15.73 16.81 1.92
N PHE A 229 14.69 17.59 1.62
CA PHE A 229 13.72 18.06 2.62
C PHE A 229 12.94 16.88 3.25
N PHE A 230 12.50 15.92 2.45
CA PHE A 230 11.84 14.71 2.96
C PHE A 230 12.80 13.89 3.83
N ALA A 231 14.06 13.71 3.39
CA ALA A 231 15.10 13.03 4.15
C ALA A 231 15.33 13.68 5.52
N ALA A 232 15.42 15.01 5.56
CA ALA A 232 15.56 15.78 6.80
C ALA A 232 14.37 15.62 7.75
N ASN A 233 13.20 15.22 7.24
CA ASN A 233 12.00 14.96 8.02
C ASN A 233 11.71 13.46 8.22
N GLY A 234 12.72 12.61 8.05
CA GLY A 234 12.67 11.20 8.45
C GLY A 234 12.24 10.22 7.34
N CYS A 235 12.02 10.69 6.11
CA CYS A 235 11.74 9.82 4.98
C CYS A 235 12.88 8.84 4.73
N LYS A 236 12.55 7.57 4.45
CA LYS A 236 13.49 6.47 4.21
C LYS A 236 13.10 5.61 3.01
N LEU A 237 12.06 6.00 2.32
CA LEU A 237 11.50 5.21 1.23
C LEU A 237 10.80 6.08 0.19
N SER A 238 10.82 5.60 -1.04
CA SER A 238 9.99 6.10 -2.13
C SER A 238 8.91 5.09 -2.51
N ASP A 239 7.92 5.57 -3.25
CA ASP A 239 6.85 4.78 -3.83
C ASP A 239 6.48 5.32 -5.21
N HIS A 240 6.27 4.44 -6.17
CA HIS A 240 5.94 4.79 -7.55
C HIS A 240 4.76 3.93 -8.02
N GLY A 241 3.68 4.58 -8.42
CA GLY A 241 2.53 3.94 -9.07
C GLY A 241 2.68 4.02 -10.60
N ILE A 242 3.13 2.96 -11.23
CA ILE A 242 3.37 2.90 -12.67
C ILE A 242 2.46 1.86 -13.35
N GLU A 243 2.14 2.05 -14.62
CA GLU A 243 1.42 1.01 -15.36
C GLU A 243 2.35 -0.16 -15.69
N GLU A 244 3.55 0.14 -16.17
CA GLU A 244 4.59 -0.81 -16.56
C GLU A 244 5.98 -0.22 -16.35
N PHE A 245 7.02 -1.02 -16.46
CA PHE A 245 8.39 -0.52 -16.61
C PHE A 245 8.65 -0.05 -18.03
N TYR A 246 9.53 0.95 -18.16
CA TYR A 246 9.87 1.59 -19.42
C TYR A 246 11.32 1.26 -19.79
N ASP A 247 11.61 1.01 -21.07
CA ASP A 247 12.95 0.63 -21.54
C ASP A 247 13.38 1.33 -22.84
N GLU A 248 12.64 2.35 -23.24
CA GLU A 248 12.96 3.15 -24.44
C GLU A 248 14.23 3.94 -24.23
N ASP A 249 15.16 3.79 -25.18
CA ASP A 249 16.41 4.55 -25.18
C ASP A 249 16.14 6.04 -25.47
N TYR A 250 16.88 6.91 -24.81
CA TYR A 250 16.74 8.35 -24.92
C TYR A 250 18.12 9.03 -24.87
N THR A 251 18.16 10.29 -25.30
CA THR A 251 19.27 11.22 -25.08
C THR A 251 18.79 12.41 -24.28
N ASP A 252 19.69 13.09 -23.58
CA ASP A 252 19.35 14.27 -22.78
C ASP A 252 18.65 15.35 -23.62
N SER A 253 19.13 15.56 -24.87
CA SER A 253 18.50 16.52 -25.80
C SER A 253 17.06 16.13 -26.20
N GLN A 254 16.76 14.83 -26.29
CA GLN A 254 15.39 14.37 -26.53
C GLN A 254 14.51 14.65 -25.30
N ILE A 255 15.00 14.36 -24.12
CA ILE A 255 14.25 14.62 -22.85
C ILE A 255 13.95 16.11 -22.68
N GLU A 256 14.94 16.98 -22.94
CA GLU A 256 14.68 18.43 -22.90
C GLU A 256 13.62 18.86 -23.91
N THR A 257 13.69 18.35 -25.14
CA THR A 257 12.67 18.66 -26.17
C THR A 257 11.28 18.19 -25.76
N ILE A 258 11.17 17.00 -25.16
CA ILE A 258 9.91 16.42 -24.66
C ILE A 258 9.36 17.27 -23.53
N PHE A 259 10.20 17.64 -22.57
CA PHE A 259 9.84 18.49 -21.46
C PHE A 259 9.32 19.86 -21.93
N GLU A 260 10.04 20.54 -22.85
CA GLU A 260 9.58 21.80 -23.42
C GLU A 260 8.20 21.69 -24.10
N LYS A 261 7.96 20.60 -24.86
CA LYS A 261 6.65 20.34 -25.47
C LYS A 261 5.55 20.24 -24.40
N ALA A 262 5.80 19.48 -23.33
CA ALA A 262 4.83 19.31 -22.24
C ALA A 262 4.56 20.65 -21.53
N MET A 263 5.59 21.44 -21.25
CA MET A 263 5.41 22.78 -20.65
C MET A 263 4.60 23.74 -21.53
N ARG A 264 4.67 23.56 -22.83
CA ARG A 264 3.83 24.28 -23.83
C ARG A 264 2.47 23.61 -24.06
N ARG A 265 2.11 22.56 -23.32
CA ARG A 265 0.88 21.79 -23.45
C ARG A 265 0.68 21.22 -24.87
N GLN A 266 1.76 20.90 -25.54
CA GLN A 266 1.74 20.26 -26.84
C GLN A 266 1.53 18.75 -26.68
N GLN A 267 0.86 18.13 -27.64
CA GLN A 267 0.64 16.69 -27.63
C GLN A 267 1.97 15.94 -27.78
N LEU A 268 2.20 14.97 -26.88
CA LEU A 268 3.33 14.05 -26.94
C LEU A 268 2.93 12.74 -27.61
N SER A 269 3.87 12.13 -28.33
CA SER A 269 3.72 10.76 -28.81
C SER A 269 3.91 9.76 -27.66
N ILE A 270 3.41 8.53 -27.85
CA ILE A 270 3.60 7.43 -26.89
C ILE A 270 5.09 7.18 -26.63
N LEU A 271 5.93 7.25 -27.68
CA LEU A 271 7.37 7.06 -27.54
C LEU A 271 8.00 8.15 -26.67
N GLU A 272 7.65 9.41 -26.88
CA GLU A 272 8.15 10.53 -26.07
C GLU A 272 7.75 10.38 -24.59
N ILE A 273 6.50 10.00 -24.30
CA ILE A 273 6.02 9.75 -22.94
C ILE A 273 6.86 8.62 -22.28
N ARG A 274 7.08 7.51 -22.96
CA ARG A 274 7.83 6.37 -22.45
C ARG A 274 9.31 6.69 -22.23
N GLN A 275 9.93 7.42 -23.16
CA GLN A 275 11.31 7.91 -23.01
C GLN A 275 11.45 8.81 -21.78
N TYR A 276 10.53 9.75 -21.60
CA TYR A 276 10.52 10.62 -20.41
C TYR A 276 10.36 9.82 -19.13
N LYS A 277 9.39 8.92 -19.06
CA LYS A 277 9.13 8.10 -17.85
C LYS A 277 10.32 7.20 -17.51
N ASN A 278 11.00 6.63 -18.50
CA ASN A 278 12.24 5.86 -18.29
C ASN A 278 13.35 6.74 -17.70
N CYS A 279 13.57 7.92 -18.27
CA CYS A 279 14.54 8.89 -17.74
C CYS A 279 14.17 9.30 -16.31
N PHE A 280 12.94 9.70 -16.10
CA PHE A 280 12.46 10.18 -14.80
C PHE A 280 12.64 9.14 -13.69
N LEU A 281 12.17 7.89 -13.90
CA LEU A 281 12.33 6.82 -12.90
C LEU A 281 13.80 6.51 -12.62
N THR A 282 14.67 6.59 -13.64
CA THR A 282 16.12 6.43 -13.44
C THR A 282 16.66 7.50 -12.50
N ARG A 283 16.32 8.78 -12.73
CA ARG A 283 16.78 9.90 -11.89
C ARG A 283 16.27 9.80 -10.45
N MET A 284 15.00 9.35 -10.27
CA MET A 284 14.46 9.12 -8.91
C MET A 284 15.18 7.98 -8.20
N ALA A 285 15.44 6.87 -8.89
CA ALA A 285 16.17 5.75 -8.31
C ALA A 285 17.63 6.10 -7.94
N GLU A 286 18.28 6.99 -8.69
CA GLU A 286 19.61 7.53 -8.36
C GLU A 286 19.57 8.34 -7.05
N MET A 287 18.57 9.21 -6.86
CA MET A 287 18.37 9.97 -5.62
C MET A 287 18.14 9.06 -4.42
N ASP A 288 17.27 8.04 -4.59
CA ASP A 288 16.99 7.05 -3.56
C ASP A 288 18.25 6.28 -3.14
N ALA A 289 19.07 5.89 -4.12
CA ALA A 289 20.32 5.16 -3.86
C ALA A 289 21.34 6.03 -3.11
N GLU A 290 21.46 7.31 -3.44
CA GLU A 290 22.35 8.26 -2.76
C GLU A 290 21.93 8.51 -1.31
N ALA A 291 20.63 8.49 -1.04
CA ALA A 291 20.09 8.65 0.30
C ALA A 291 19.98 7.33 1.09
N ASP A 292 20.36 6.18 0.52
CA ASP A 292 20.18 4.84 1.08
C ASP A 292 18.69 4.55 1.40
N TRP A 293 17.77 5.02 0.56
CA TRP A 293 16.34 4.75 0.72
C TRP A 293 15.93 3.42 0.09
N THR A 294 14.79 2.91 0.54
CA THR A 294 14.10 1.78 -0.10
C THR A 294 13.17 2.31 -1.16
N GLN A 295 13.28 1.84 -2.41
CA GLN A 295 12.33 2.19 -3.46
C GLN A 295 11.25 1.12 -3.63
N GLN A 296 10.03 1.55 -3.89
CA GLN A 296 8.88 0.69 -4.10
C GLN A 296 8.24 0.96 -5.45
N PHE A 297 7.95 -0.09 -6.21
CA PHE A 297 7.27 0.02 -7.51
C PHE A 297 5.97 -0.76 -7.49
N HIS A 298 4.85 -0.06 -7.53
CA HIS A 298 3.51 -0.59 -7.71
C HIS A 298 3.13 -0.54 -9.17
N TYR A 299 3.13 -1.69 -9.88
CA TYR A 299 2.86 -1.72 -11.32
C TYR A 299 1.74 -2.69 -11.71
N GLY A 300 1.17 -2.48 -12.90
CA GLY A 300 0.21 -3.39 -13.51
C GLY A 300 -1.26 -2.98 -13.38
N ALA A 301 -1.54 -1.73 -12.98
CA ALA A 301 -2.90 -1.21 -12.95
C ALA A 301 -3.26 -0.47 -14.25
N ILE A 302 -4.43 -0.78 -14.83
CA ILE A 302 -5.10 0.09 -15.80
C ILE A 302 -6.05 0.98 -15.00
N ARG A 303 -5.77 2.28 -15.01
CA ARG A 303 -6.50 3.25 -14.22
C ARG A 303 -7.63 3.91 -15.01
N ASP A 304 -8.64 4.37 -14.28
CA ASP A 304 -9.71 5.24 -14.79
C ASP A 304 -10.45 4.65 -16.01
N ASN A 305 -10.71 3.34 -16.02
CA ASN A 305 -11.31 2.63 -17.18
C ASN A 305 -12.70 3.14 -17.57
N ASN A 306 -13.41 3.81 -16.66
CA ASN A 306 -14.72 4.38 -16.92
C ASN A 306 -14.64 5.91 -16.99
N THR A 307 -14.37 6.45 -18.18
CA THR A 307 -14.21 7.88 -18.41
C THR A 307 -15.42 8.71 -17.94
N LYS A 308 -16.65 8.19 -18.06
CA LYS A 308 -17.85 8.88 -17.57
C LYS A 308 -17.78 9.07 -16.06
N MET A 309 -17.43 8.01 -15.34
CA MET A 309 -17.35 8.06 -13.88
C MET A 309 -16.13 8.84 -13.41
N PHE A 310 -15.01 8.75 -14.11
CA PHE A 310 -13.85 9.60 -13.84
C PHE A 310 -14.18 11.10 -13.93
N ASN A 311 -14.89 11.51 -14.97
CA ASN A 311 -15.32 12.90 -15.12
C ASN A 311 -16.29 13.36 -14.03
N GLN A 312 -17.03 12.43 -13.43
CA GLN A 312 -18.00 12.72 -12.37
C GLN A 312 -17.41 12.69 -10.97
N LEU A 313 -16.52 11.73 -10.68
CA LEU A 313 -16.07 11.38 -9.33
C LEU A 313 -14.56 11.59 -9.12
N GLY A 314 -13.78 11.71 -10.18
CA GLY A 314 -12.32 11.75 -10.11
C GLY A 314 -11.67 10.37 -9.99
N PRO A 315 -10.35 10.34 -9.73
CA PRO A 315 -9.56 9.12 -9.60
C PRO A 315 -9.88 8.37 -8.29
N ASP A 316 -9.37 7.14 -8.18
CA ASP A 316 -9.42 6.31 -6.96
C ASP A 316 -10.83 6.01 -6.43
N THR A 317 -11.82 5.98 -7.31
CA THR A 317 -13.22 5.76 -6.95
C THR A 317 -13.74 4.35 -7.31
N GLY A 318 -12.84 3.41 -7.66
CA GLY A 318 -13.16 2.00 -7.86
C GLY A 318 -13.39 1.59 -9.31
N PHE A 319 -12.86 2.32 -10.29
CA PHE A 319 -12.98 2.06 -11.73
C PHE A 319 -11.68 1.63 -12.40
N ASP A 320 -10.79 1.04 -11.63
CA ASP A 320 -9.49 0.52 -12.09
C ASP A 320 -9.53 -1.01 -12.26
N SER A 321 -8.59 -1.55 -13.01
CA SER A 321 -8.50 -2.99 -13.30
C SER A 321 -7.06 -3.48 -13.31
N ILE A 322 -6.90 -4.79 -13.16
CA ILE A 322 -5.65 -5.48 -13.44
C ILE A 322 -5.32 -5.32 -14.93
N GLY A 323 -4.10 -4.89 -15.23
CA GLY A 323 -3.57 -4.80 -16.58
C GLY A 323 -2.74 -6.00 -16.98
N GLU A 324 -2.62 -6.22 -18.28
CA GLU A 324 -1.70 -7.19 -18.85
C GLU A 324 -0.60 -6.42 -19.60
N PHE A 325 0.59 -6.34 -18.97
CA PHE A 325 1.73 -5.63 -19.51
C PHE A 325 2.93 -6.57 -19.64
N ASN A 326 3.65 -6.49 -20.75
CA ASN A 326 4.87 -7.26 -20.96
C ASN A 326 6.09 -6.54 -20.37
N THR A 327 6.20 -6.53 -19.06
CA THR A 327 7.17 -5.71 -18.32
C THR A 327 8.48 -6.42 -17.98
N ALA A 328 8.58 -7.74 -18.14
CA ALA A 328 9.74 -8.52 -17.71
C ALA A 328 11.07 -7.99 -18.28
N ARG A 329 11.11 -7.71 -19.58
CA ARG A 329 12.33 -7.22 -20.25
C ARG A 329 12.66 -5.79 -19.82
N ALA A 330 11.68 -4.91 -19.79
CA ALA A 330 11.86 -3.52 -19.37
C ALA A 330 12.30 -3.42 -17.90
N MET A 331 11.67 -4.20 -17.01
CA MET A 331 12.07 -4.33 -15.61
C MET A 331 13.53 -4.79 -15.48
N SER A 332 13.91 -5.86 -16.20
CA SER A 332 15.29 -6.36 -16.19
C SER A 332 16.28 -5.30 -16.66
N LYS A 333 15.96 -4.55 -17.73
CA LYS A 333 16.82 -3.49 -18.27
C LYS A 333 16.99 -2.33 -17.27
N PHE A 334 15.89 -1.91 -16.63
CA PHE A 334 15.88 -0.87 -15.61
C PHE A 334 16.73 -1.25 -14.38
N LEU A 335 16.46 -2.42 -13.80
CA LEU A 335 17.22 -2.91 -12.64
C LEU A 335 18.70 -3.12 -12.98
N ASN A 336 19.00 -3.67 -14.15
CA ASN A 336 20.38 -3.90 -14.59
C ASN A 336 21.15 -2.58 -14.79
N LYS A 337 20.51 -1.54 -15.37
CA LYS A 337 21.14 -0.21 -15.52
C LYS A 337 21.57 0.33 -14.16
N LEU A 338 20.65 0.38 -13.20
CA LEU A 338 20.94 0.83 -11.84
C LEU A 338 22.03 -0.02 -11.16
N ASN A 339 21.98 -1.35 -11.36
CA ASN A 339 22.97 -2.24 -10.78
C ASN A 339 24.37 -2.02 -11.36
N MET A 340 24.49 -1.83 -12.67
CA MET A 340 25.77 -1.55 -13.34
C MET A 340 26.40 -0.22 -12.90
N GLU A 341 25.58 0.75 -12.56
CA GLU A 341 25.98 2.07 -12.08
C GLU A 341 26.21 2.11 -10.55
N GLY A 342 25.98 1.00 -9.85
CA GLY A 342 26.05 0.93 -8.39
C GLY A 342 24.95 1.72 -7.67
N LYS A 343 23.85 1.98 -8.36
CA LYS A 343 22.71 2.76 -7.89
C LYS A 343 21.45 1.93 -7.57
N LEU A 344 21.53 0.60 -7.65
CA LEU A 344 20.42 -0.26 -7.25
C LEU A 344 20.37 -0.40 -5.73
N THR A 345 19.45 0.29 -5.10
CA THR A 345 19.20 0.23 -3.65
C THR A 345 18.21 -0.90 -3.31
N ARG A 346 17.81 -1.01 -2.02
CA ARG A 346 16.73 -1.92 -1.60
C ARG A 346 15.47 -1.61 -2.39
N THR A 347 14.89 -2.62 -3.01
CA THR A 347 13.78 -2.45 -3.96
C THR A 347 12.67 -3.45 -3.69
N ILE A 348 11.42 -2.98 -3.67
CA ILE A 348 10.23 -3.82 -3.54
C ILE A 348 9.40 -3.69 -4.82
N LEU A 349 9.08 -4.83 -5.43
CA LEU A 349 8.28 -4.91 -6.65
C LEU A 349 6.90 -5.48 -6.32
N TYR A 350 5.85 -4.71 -6.56
CA TYR A 350 4.46 -5.14 -6.42
C TYR A 350 3.83 -5.27 -7.80
N CYS A 351 3.24 -6.42 -8.09
CA CYS A 351 2.49 -6.63 -9.32
C CYS A 351 1.00 -6.80 -9.04
N LEU A 352 0.19 -6.09 -9.79
CA LEU A 352 -1.25 -6.26 -9.70
C LEU A 352 -1.74 -7.52 -10.40
N ASN A 353 -1.03 -7.97 -11.45
CA ASN A 353 -1.41 -9.17 -12.20
C ASN A 353 -0.77 -10.43 -11.60
N PRO A 354 -1.53 -11.34 -10.97
CA PRO A 354 -0.97 -12.54 -10.37
C PRO A 354 -0.34 -13.51 -11.39
N CYS A 355 -0.65 -13.38 -12.69
CA CYS A 355 0.01 -14.16 -13.74
C CYS A 355 1.51 -13.81 -13.90
N ALA A 356 1.97 -12.70 -13.33
CA ALA A 356 3.37 -12.29 -13.34
C ALA A 356 4.13 -12.65 -12.05
N ASN A 357 3.53 -13.37 -11.11
CA ASN A 357 4.17 -13.69 -9.83
C ASN A 357 5.51 -14.41 -10.01
N GLU A 358 5.57 -15.45 -10.87
CA GLU A 358 6.81 -16.20 -11.13
C GLU A 358 7.83 -15.37 -11.91
N VAL A 359 7.36 -14.45 -12.77
CA VAL A 359 8.22 -13.50 -13.49
C VAL A 359 8.96 -12.62 -12.49
N ILE A 360 8.25 -12.05 -11.51
CA ILE A 360 8.87 -11.23 -10.47
C ILE A 360 9.77 -12.09 -9.59
N ALA A 361 9.26 -13.19 -9.06
CA ALA A 361 9.99 -14.03 -8.12
C ALA A 361 11.34 -14.51 -8.70
N THR A 362 11.40 -14.81 -10.01
CA THR A 362 12.66 -15.13 -10.70
C THR A 362 13.52 -13.89 -10.94
N MET A 363 12.93 -12.72 -11.22
CA MET A 363 13.67 -11.47 -11.44
C MET A 363 14.44 -11.04 -10.20
N LEU A 364 13.86 -11.19 -9.01
CA LEU A 364 14.49 -10.82 -7.74
C LEU A 364 15.87 -11.48 -7.56
N GLY A 365 15.97 -12.76 -7.93
CA GLY A 365 17.20 -13.55 -7.75
C GLY A 365 18.39 -13.02 -8.56
N ASN A 366 18.14 -12.31 -9.66
CA ASN A 366 19.19 -11.77 -10.53
C ASN A 366 19.97 -10.62 -9.89
N PHE A 367 19.39 -9.94 -8.91
CA PHE A 367 19.93 -8.68 -8.36
C PHE A 367 20.16 -8.72 -6.84
N GLN A 368 20.18 -9.92 -6.24
CA GLN A 368 20.65 -10.12 -4.86
C GLN A 368 22.18 -10.07 -4.85
N ASP A 369 22.79 -9.24 -4.01
CA ASP A 369 24.23 -9.02 -4.00
C ASP A 369 24.89 -9.26 -2.63
N GLY A 370 24.12 -9.72 -1.65
CA GLY A 370 24.59 -10.00 -0.30
C GLY A 370 24.80 -8.77 0.60
N SER A 371 24.57 -7.57 0.12
CA SER A 371 24.69 -6.32 0.92
C SER A 371 23.59 -6.20 1.98
N CYS A 372 22.43 -6.78 1.71
CA CYS A 372 21.27 -6.80 2.60
C CYS A 372 20.49 -8.11 2.37
N PRO A 373 20.06 -8.82 3.43
CA PRO A 373 19.19 -9.98 3.27
C PRO A 373 17.89 -9.63 2.56
N GLY A 374 17.62 -10.25 1.41
CA GLY A 374 16.44 -9.94 0.61
C GLY A 374 16.44 -8.53 0.05
N LYS A 375 17.56 -8.03 -0.45
CA LYS A 375 17.72 -6.68 -1.01
C LYS A 375 16.61 -6.30 -1.99
N ILE A 376 16.28 -7.22 -2.89
CA ILE A 376 15.18 -7.08 -3.82
C ILE A 376 14.03 -7.96 -3.35
N GLN A 377 12.88 -7.37 -3.08
CA GLN A 377 11.71 -8.02 -2.50
C GLN A 377 10.59 -8.19 -3.52
N PHE A 378 9.85 -9.30 -3.38
CA PHE A 378 8.52 -9.39 -3.94
C PHE A 378 7.53 -8.83 -2.91
N GLY A 379 6.86 -7.75 -3.22
CA GLY A 379 5.87 -7.14 -2.33
C GLY A 379 4.70 -8.07 -2.00
N SER A 380 3.97 -7.77 -0.94
CA SER A 380 2.78 -8.54 -0.56
C SER A 380 1.73 -8.56 -1.69
N GLY A 381 0.79 -9.50 -1.61
CA GLY A 381 -0.39 -9.45 -2.48
C GLY A 381 -1.00 -8.06 -2.40
N TRP A 382 -0.86 -7.31 -3.50
CA TRP A 382 -1.29 -5.92 -3.57
C TRP A 382 -2.71 -5.85 -4.12
N TRP A 383 -3.38 -4.74 -4.06
CA TRP A 383 -4.72 -4.40 -4.52
C TRP A 383 -5.37 -5.47 -5.43
N PHE A 384 -6.58 -5.90 -5.19
CA PHE A 384 -7.25 -7.08 -5.71
C PHE A 384 -6.65 -8.44 -5.32
N ASN A 385 -5.36 -8.53 -4.97
CA ASN A 385 -4.66 -9.75 -4.54
C ASN A 385 -4.35 -9.75 -3.03
N ASP A 386 -4.73 -8.72 -2.30
CA ASP A 386 -4.60 -8.58 -0.85
C ASP A 386 -5.64 -9.41 -0.07
N GLN A 387 -6.01 -10.54 -0.61
CA GLN A 387 -6.98 -11.51 -0.11
C GLN A 387 -6.40 -12.94 -0.11
N MET A 388 -7.08 -13.88 0.51
CA MET A 388 -6.54 -15.21 0.79
C MET A 388 -5.91 -15.90 -0.43
N ASP A 389 -6.61 -15.96 -1.55
CA ASP A 389 -6.12 -16.65 -2.75
C ASP A 389 -4.91 -15.92 -3.38
N GLY A 390 -4.98 -14.60 -3.46
CA GLY A 390 -3.88 -13.76 -3.97
C GLY A 390 -2.64 -13.81 -3.06
N MET A 391 -2.82 -13.72 -1.74
CA MET A 391 -1.73 -13.84 -0.78
C MET A 391 -1.06 -15.21 -0.84
N VAL A 392 -1.84 -16.29 -0.87
CA VAL A 392 -1.31 -17.67 -0.98
C VAL A 392 -0.52 -17.85 -2.29
N LYS A 393 -1.02 -17.34 -3.41
CA LYS A 393 -0.30 -17.39 -4.70
C LYS A 393 1.02 -16.63 -4.64
N GLN A 394 1.04 -15.42 -4.09
CA GLN A 394 2.26 -14.63 -3.94
C GLN A 394 3.27 -15.34 -3.01
N LEU A 395 2.83 -15.81 -1.83
CA LEU A 395 3.67 -16.52 -0.87
C LEU A 395 4.26 -17.80 -1.48
N ASN A 396 3.47 -18.58 -2.22
CA ASN A 396 3.94 -19.79 -2.90
C ASN A 396 5.00 -19.47 -3.96
N SER A 397 4.75 -18.48 -4.84
CA SER A 397 5.74 -18.09 -5.85
C SER A 397 7.03 -17.61 -5.22
N LEU A 398 6.96 -16.80 -4.15
CA LEU A 398 8.14 -16.36 -3.40
C LEU A 398 8.85 -17.51 -2.72
N SER A 399 8.12 -18.46 -2.12
CA SER A 399 8.71 -19.61 -1.40
C SER A 399 9.54 -20.50 -2.28
N VAL A 400 9.02 -20.82 -3.48
CA VAL A 400 9.64 -21.80 -4.38
C VAL A 400 10.77 -21.21 -5.25
N LEU A 401 10.79 -19.89 -5.43
CA LEU A 401 11.74 -19.21 -6.32
C LEU A 401 12.68 -18.22 -5.58
N GLY A 402 12.42 -17.97 -4.31
CA GLY A 402 13.19 -17.08 -3.45
C GLY A 402 13.33 -17.62 -2.04
N LEU A 403 13.40 -16.73 -1.03
CA LEU A 403 13.48 -17.08 0.38
C LEU A 403 12.33 -16.41 1.15
N LEU A 404 11.24 -17.15 1.38
CA LEU A 404 10.08 -16.64 2.13
C LEU A 404 10.48 -16.07 3.50
N SER A 405 11.43 -16.69 4.20
CA SER A 405 11.90 -16.22 5.51
C SER A 405 12.52 -14.82 5.52
N ARG A 406 12.83 -14.24 4.35
CA ARG A 406 13.36 -12.87 4.19
C ARG A 406 12.32 -11.87 3.71
N PHE A 407 11.09 -12.30 3.59
CA PHE A 407 9.99 -11.43 3.17
C PHE A 407 9.69 -10.35 4.22
N VAL A 408 9.49 -9.12 3.77
CA VAL A 408 9.20 -7.96 4.65
C VAL A 408 7.74 -7.90 5.14
N GLY A 409 6.91 -8.84 4.72
CA GLY A 409 5.55 -9.01 5.23
C GLY A 409 4.50 -8.11 4.58
N MET A 410 3.40 -7.92 5.30
CA MET A 410 2.19 -7.22 4.86
C MET A 410 2.27 -5.72 5.08
N LEU A 411 1.52 -4.99 4.30
CA LEU A 411 1.16 -3.57 4.43
C LEU A 411 -0.36 -3.43 4.25
N THR A 412 -0.95 -2.29 4.64
CA THR A 412 -2.40 -2.13 4.49
C THR A 412 -2.83 -1.56 3.14
N ASP A 413 -2.03 -0.71 2.53
CA ASP A 413 -2.40 0.07 1.33
C ASP A 413 -3.78 0.73 1.50
N SER A 414 -4.06 1.27 2.67
CA SER A 414 -5.42 1.69 3.04
C SER A 414 -5.49 3.12 3.54
N ARG A 415 -6.68 3.70 3.35
CA ARG A 415 -7.08 5.00 3.89
C ARG A 415 -7.79 4.89 5.24
N SER A 416 -8.12 3.65 5.70
CA SER A 416 -8.94 3.43 6.89
C SER A 416 -8.12 2.96 8.08
N PHE A 417 -8.36 3.55 9.25
CA PHE A 417 -7.78 3.12 10.53
C PHE A 417 -8.34 1.79 11.04
N LEU A 418 -9.36 1.22 10.39
CA LEU A 418 -9.84 -0.14 10.62
C LEU A 418 -9.22 -1.19 9.69
N SER A 419 -8.22 -0.85 8.89
CA SER A 419 -7.59 -1.80 7.98
C SER A 419 -6.44 -2.61 8.59
N TYR A 420 -6.02 -2.32 9.83
CA TYR A 420 -4.96 -3.09 10.51
C TYR A 420 -5.26 -4.59 10.67
N PRO A 421 -6.53 -5.06 10.78
CA PRO A 421 -6.85 -6.48 10.69
C PRO A 421 -6.38 -7.18 9.41
N ARG A 422 -5.99 -6.46 8.36
CA ARG A 422 -5.33 -7.04 7.19
C ARG A 422 -3.98 -7.68 7.55
N HIS A 423 -3.24 -7.10 8.50
CA HIS A 423 -2.03 -7.73 9.06
C HIS A 423 -2.36 -9.01 9.80
N GLU A 424 -3.41 -9.02 10.62
CA GLU A 424 -3.89 -10.24 11.29
C GLU A 424 -4.30 -11.30 10.26
N TYR A 425 -5.07 -10.93 9.24
CA TYR A 425 -5.51 -11.82 8.17
C TYR A 425 -4.34 -12.45 7.42
N PHE A 426 -3.34 -11.63 7.06
CA PHE A 426 -2.09 -12.10 6.45
C PHE A 426 -1.33 -13.07 7.37
N ARG A 427 -1.14 -12.73 8.65
CA ARG A 427 -0.43 -13.55 9.62
C ARG A 427 -1.10 -14.91 9.82
N ARG A 428 -2.43 -14.95 9.83
CA ARG A 428 -3.20 -16.20 9.88
C ARG A 428 -2.97 -17.05 8.63
N ILE A 429 -2.98 -16.47 7.45
CA ILE A 429 -2.71 -17.15 6.19
C ILE A 429 -1.29 -17.71 6.18
N LEU A 430 -0.30 -16.93 6.58
CA LEU A 430 1.11 -17.36 6.67
C LEU A 430 1.28 -18.55 7.63
N CYS A 431 0.76 -18.43 8.85
CA CYS A 431 0.82 -19.50 9.85
C CYS A 431 0.10 -20.77 9.39
N ASN A 432 -1.05 -20.61 8.70
CA ASN A 432 -1.80 -21.74 8.16
C ASN A 432 -1.05 -22.45 7.03
N LEU A 433 -0.38 -21.69 6.16
CA LEU A 433 0.47 -22.26 5.09
C LEU A 433 1.57 -23.14 5.69
N LEU A 434 2.33 -22.61 6.64
CA LEU A 434 3.43 -23.33 7.30
C LEU A 434 2.92 -24.50 8.14
N GLY A 435 1.86 -24.33 8.91
CA GLY A 435 1.26 -25.40 9.71
C GLY A 435 0.76 -26.56 8.87
N ASN A 436 0.14 -26.27 7.73
CA ASN A 436 -0.29 -27.30 6.79
C ASN A 436 0.89 -28.05 6.14
N ASP A 437 1.98 -27.38 5.88
CA ASP A 437 3.19 -28.03 5.35
C ASP A 437 3.85 -28.94 6.40
N VAL A 438 3.84 -28.56 7.68
CA VAL A 438 4.29 -29.44 8.77
C VAL A 438 3.40 -30.68 8.87
N GLU A 439 2.08 -30.54 8.87
CA GLU A 439 1.14 -31.68 8.93
C GLU A 439 1.27 -32.64 7.75
N LYS A 440 1.64 -32.11 6.58
CA LYS A 440 1.90 -32.93 5.38
C LYS A 440 3.30 -33.55 5.36
N GLY A 441 4.16 -33.24 6.34
CA GLY A 441 5.55 -33.71 6.37
C GLY A 441 6.44 -33.05 5.32
N LEU A 442 6.03 -31.90 4.77
CA LEU A 442 6.83 -31.10 3.83
C LEU A 442 7.85 -30.22 4.56
N LEU A 443 7.58 -29.87 5.81
CA LEU A 443 8.48 -29.16 6.71
C LEU A 443 8.66 -29.96 8.00
N PRO A 444 9.86 -29.91 8.64
CA PRO A 444 10.03 -30.47 9.98
C PRO A 444 9.22 -29.63 11.00
N ASN A 445 8.71 -30.29 12.05
CA ASN A 445 8.09 -29.58 13.18
C ASN A 445 9.19 -28.98 14.09
N ASP A 446 9.98 -28.06 13.53
CA ASP A 446 11.02 -27.32 14.24
C ASP A 446 10.42 -25.99 14.74
N HIS A 447 9.94 -26.03 15.97
CA HIS A 447 9.25 -24.90 16.58
C HIS A 447 10.11 -23.63 16.64
N GLU A 448 11.41 -23.74 16.92
CA GLU A 448 12.32 -22.60 17.01
C GLU A 448 12.47 -21.89 15.65
N VAL A 449 12.64 -22.66 14.58
CA VAL A 449 12.79 -22.12 13.23
C VAL A 449 11.47 -21.52 12.74
N LEU A 450 10.34 -22.21 12.95
CA LEU A 450 9.03 -21.80 12.48
C LEU A 450 8.55 -20.52 13.21
N SER A 451 8.68 -20.47 14.54
CA SER A 451 8.27 -19.30 15.33
C SER A 451 9.10 -18.07 14.96
N ARG A 452 10.42 -18.20 14.87
CA ARG A 452 11.28 -17.10 14.41
C ARG A 452 10.89 -16.64 13.00
N MET A 453 10.60 -17.56 12.08
CA MET A 453 10.22 -17.23 10.71
C MET A 453 8.93 -16.37 10.65
N VAL A 454 7.90 -16.75 11.42
CA VAL A 454 6.65 -15.97 11.42
C VAL A 454 6.80 -14.63 12.13
N GLU A 455 7.63 -14.54 13.18
CA GLU A 455 7.97 -13.27 13.84
C GLU A 455 8.76 -12.34 12.90
N ASP A 456 9.75 -12.89 12.19
CA ASP A 456 10.57 -12.15 11.23
C ASP A 456 9.72 -11.59 10.09
N ILE A 457 8.86 -12.39 9.47
CA ILE A 457 7.98 -11.95 8.37
C ILE A 457 6.92 -10.97 8.89
N SER A 458 6.43 -11.16 10.12
CA SER A 458 5.39 -10.30 10.70
C SER A 458 5.91 -8.92 11.15
N TYR A 459 7.23 -8.78 11.40
CA TYR A 459 7.78 -7.55 11.97
C TYR A 459 9.29 -7.35 11.75
N ASN A 460 10.15 -8.31 12.18
CA ASN A 460 11.59 -8.04 12.28
C ASN A 460 12.24 -7.76 10.93
N ASN A 461 11.80 -8.43 9.86
CA ASN A 461 12.33 -8.19 8.51
C ASN A 461 12.05 -6.76 8.06
N ALA A 462 10.82 -6.26 8.21
CA ALA A 462 10.49 -4.88 7.87
C ALA A 462 11.31 -3.88 8.71
N LYS A 463 11.41 -4.10 10.03
CA LYS A 463 12.20 -3.26 10.94
C LYS A 463 13.65 -3.11 10.49
N ASN A 464 14.28 -4.22 10.11
CA ASN A 464 15.69 -4.24 9.71
C ASN A 464 15.89 -3.73 8.28
N TYR A 465 14.93 -3.95 7.40
CA TYR A 465 15.01 -3.61 5.98
C TYR A 465 14.91 -2.12 5.72
N PHE A 466 13.94 -1.44 6.34
CA PHE A 466 13.67 -0.02 6.09
C PHE A 466 14.57 0.94 6.86
N LYS A 467 15.20 0.50 7.95
CA LYS A 467 16.09 1.34 8.79
C LYS A 467 15.40 2.60 9.35
N PHE A 468 14.15 2.47 9.80
CA PHE A 468 13.39 3.57 10.36
C PHE A 468 13.90 4.04 11.73
N TYR A 469 14.66 3.19 12.43
CA TYR A 469 15.16 3.39 13.78
C TYR A 469 16.66 3.67 13.79
#